data_bb5a82932ba19124d3f38ce3dff33377
#
_entry.id   bb5a82932ba19124d3f38ce3dff33377
#
_cell.length_a   1.000
_cell.length_b   1.000
_cell.length_c   1.000
_cell.angle_alpha   90.00
_cell.angle_beta   90.00
_cell.angle_gamma   90.00
#
_symmetry.space_group_name_H-M   'P 1'
#
loop_
_entity.id
_entity.type
_entity.pdbx_description
1 polymer ?
#
loop_
_entity_poly.entity_id
_entity_poly.type
_entity_poly.pdbx_seq_one_letter_code
_entity_poly.pdbx_strand_id
1 'polypeptide(L)'
;MDRLFIDFMGPLIRTKRGNVAILVIVDGFPKFVTFHPVRRISASVVVEYLDRTYFPANGTPMSKVTDNAITFRCMQIKDLCFRWGINHYTTTPYYPQASLAERVNRNLKDALKIFHPASQVSWDEDLSLLSLAFNTAAHESHKGTPDKFFLGRELKCPLALRRDLTPESNGAMEQMPPKFWETAYANLISAQRRVAHRYNSKREPHQYKVGDTALYRLNLVSSKAQKVSAKLLLKWSRPTTIAKIVRPNVVLLANPVTGVIVRRAHVSQLKRSETRRLNMGAHTNDSAARFELWSHFT
;
A
#
# COMPACT_ATOMS: atom_id res chain seq x y z
N MET A 1 -15.41 10.64 -6.55
CA MET A 1 -14.13 9.98 -6.10
C MET A 1 -13.62 10.65 -4.84
N ASP A 2 -13.54 9.93 -3.71
CA ASP A 2 -13.04 10.51 -2.46
C ASP A 2 -11.54 10.27 -2.30
N ARG A 3 -11.07 9.08 -2.64
CA ARG A 3 -9.69 8.69 -2.41
C ARG A 3 -9.16 7.73 -3.45
N LEU A 4 -8.08 8.09 -4.12
CA LEU A 4 -7.33 7.21 -5.01
C LEU A 4 -6.11 6.61 -4.32
N PHE A 5 -5.87 5.34 -4.58
CA PHE A 5 -4.63 4.65 -4.25
C PHE A 5 -3.83 4.44 -5.53
N ILE A 6 -2.59 4.88 -5.54
CA ILE A 6 -1.73 4.85 -6.73
C ILE A 6 -0.43 4.17 -6.36
N ASP A 7 0.00 3.22 -7.20
CA ASP A 7 1.22 2.46 -7.01
C ASP A 7 1.78 1.97 -8.35
N PHE A 8 3.04 1.56 -8.37
CA PHE A 8 3.64 0.88 -9.51
C PHE A 8 3.79 -0.62 -9.24
N MET A 9 3.40 -1.41 -10.20
CA MET A 9 3.76 -2.83 -10.26
C MET A 9 4.92 -3.02 -11.24
N GLY A 10 6.07 -3.38 -10.74
CA GLY A 10 7.27 -3.57 -11.57
C GLY A 10 8.57 -3.42 -10.78
N PRO A 11 9.73 -3.46 -11.45
CA PRO A 11 9.89 -3.65 -12.90
C PRO A 11 9.50 -5.06 -13.37
N LEU A 12 8.92 -5.13 -14.56
CA LEU A 12 8.56 -6.35 -15.27
C LEU A 12 9.48 -6.55 -16.49
N ILE A 13 9.35 -7.70 -17.15
CA ILE A 13 10.05 -7.94 -18.42
C ILE A 13 9.55 -6.91 -19.45
N ARG A 14 10.49 -6.32 -20.20
CA ARG A 14 10.16 -5.32 -21.23
C ARG A 14 9.33 -5.96 -22.33
N THR A 15 8.17 -5.37 -22.62
CA THR A 15 7.29 -5.82 -23.70
C THR A 15 7.80 -5.39 -25.07
N LYS A 16 7.20 -5.94 -26.13
CA LYS A 16 7.45 -5.54 -27.52
C LYS A 16 7.18 -4.03 -27.73
N ARG A 17 6.23 -3.45 -26.99
CA ARG A 17 5.89 -2.02 -27.01
C ARG A 17 6.82 -1.16 -26.14
N GLY A 18 7.78 -1.80 -25.44
CA GLY A 18 8.77 -1.16 -24.60
C GLY A 18 8.33 -0.89 -23.16
N ASN A 19 7.17 -1.39 -22.73
CA ASN A 19 6.66 -1.22 -21.38
C ASN A 19 7.44 -2.08 -20.38
N VAL A 20 7.70 -1.55 -19.18
CA VAL A 20 8.46 -2.23 -18.13
C VAL A 20 7.75 -2.25 -16.78
N ALA A 21 6.63 -1.55 -16.64
CA ALA A 21 5.85 -1.54 -15.40
C ALA A 21 4.39 -1.17 -15.67
N ILE A 22 3.56 -1.33 -14.68
CA ILE A 22 2.14 -0.97 -14.70
C ILE A 22 1.89 0.07 -13.64
N LEU A 23 1.32 1.22 -14.03
CA LEU A 23 0.76 2.18 -13.09
C LEU A 23 -0.63 1.67 -12.69
N VAL A 24 -0.81 1.39 -11.42
CA VAL A 24 -2.04 0.85 -10.84
C VAL A 24 -2.74 1.95 -10.06
N ILE A 25 -3.98 2.24 -10.44
CA ILE A 25 -4.84 3.23 -9.80
C ILE A 25 -6.09 2.50 -9.30
N VAL A 26 -6.44 2.73 -8.05
CA VAL A 26 -7.60 2.09 -7.40
C VAL A 26 -8.42 3.14 -6.66
N ASP A 27 -9.71 3.24 -6.97
CA ASP A 27 -10.61 4.08 -6.18
C ASP A 27 -10.95 3.39 -4.84
N GLY A 28 -10.92 4.17 -3.79
CA GLY A 28 -11.03 3.67 -2.41
C GLY A 28 -12.40 3.11 -2.03
N PHE A 29 -13.49 3.66 -2.59
CA PHE A 29 -14.85 3.21 -2.30
C PHE A 29 -15.33 2.17 -3.31
N PRO A 30 -15.49 2.46 -4.60
CA PRO A 30 -15.98 1.51 -5.58
C PRO A 30 -15.02 0.35 -5.83
N LYS A 31 -13.75 0.48 -5.47
CA LYS A 31 -12.67 -0.48 -5.79
C LYS A 31 -12.41 -0.59 -7.29
N PHE A 32 -12.84 0.41 -8.05
CA PHE A 32 -12.58 0.48 -9.47
C PHE A 32 -11.08 0.59 -9.74
N VAL A 33 -10.57 -0.25 -10.63
CA VAL A 33 -9.15 -0.32 -10.95
C VAL A 33 -8.87 0.16 -12.37
N THR A 34 -7.74 0.82 -12.54
CA THR A 34 -7.18 1.17 -13.84
C THR A 34 -5.74 0.71 -13.91
N PHE A 35 -5.40 -0.04 -14.95
CA PHE A 35 -4.05 -0.53 -15.21
C PHE A 35 -3.49 0.18 -16.45
N HIS A 36 -2.44 0.97 -16.27
CA HIS A 36 -1.80 1.69 -17.35
C HIS A 36 -0.35 1.21 -17.54
N PRO A 37 -0.01 0.61 -18.71
CA PRO A 37 1.35 0.17 -18.99
C PRO A 37 2.28 1.35 -19.20
N VAL A 38 3.49 1.30 -18.63
CA VAL A 38 4.45 2.39 -18.69
C VAL A 38 5.83 1.91 -19.12
N ARG A 39 6.51 2.75 -19.94
CA ARG A 39 7.86 2.48 -20.43
C ARG A 39 8.95 2.77 -19.40
N ARG A 40 8.63 3.52 -18.35
CA ARG A 40 9.56 3.86 -17.25
C ARG A 40 8.79 4.18 -15.97
N ILE A 41 9.38 3.86 -14.84
CA ILE A 41 8.88 4.23 -13.51
C ILE A 41 9.40 5.63 -13.20
N SER A 42 8.58 6.67 -13.41
CA SER A 42 8.96 8.06 -13.14
C SER A 42 7.77 8.93 -12.77
N ALA A 43 8.04 10.01 -12.07
CA ALA A 43 7.01 10.99 -11.69
C ALA A 43 6.37 11.66 -12.90
N SER A 44 7.16 11.97 -13.94
CA SER A 44 6.64 12.60 -15.16
C SER A 44 5.58 11.75 -15.85
N VAL A 45 5.76 10.43 -15.89
CA VAL A 45 4.76 9.50 -16.46
C VAL A 45 3.48 9.50 -15.63
N VAL A 46 3.58 9.51 -14.30
CA VAL A 46 2.40 9.60 -13.41
C VAL A 46 1.66 10.92 -13.63
N VAL A 47 2.41 12.03 -13.65
CA VAL A 47 1.83 13.36 -13.84
C VAL A 47 1.14 13.45 -15.19
N GLU A 48 1.81 13.05 -16.27
CA GLU A 48 1.26 13.11 -17.64
C GLU A 48 -0.03 12.29 -17.75
N TYR A 49 -0.03 11.07 -17.24
CA TYR A 49 -1.20 10.21 -17.33
C TYR A 49 -2.36 10.71 -16.47
N LEU A 50 -2.11 11.14 -15.24
CA LEU A 50 -3.15 11.66 -14.35
C LEU A 50 -3.75 12.97 -14.89
N ASP A 51 -2.88 13.89 -15.31
CA ASP A 51 -3.27 15.25 -15.76
C ASP A 51 -4.03 15.25 -17.08
N ARG A 52 -3.54 14.45 -18.05
CA ARG A 52 -4.05 14.48 -19.42
C ARG A 52 -5.10 13.42 -19.74
N THR A 53 -5.12 12.34 -18.97
CA THR A 53 -5.98 11.19 -19.29
C THR A 53 -6.93 10.84 -18.16
N TYR A 54 -6.40 10.58 -16.97
CA TYR A 54 -7.21 10.01 -15.91
C TYR A 54 -8.20 11.02 -15.31
N PHE A 55 -7.74 12.20 -14.90
CA PHE A 55 -8.61 13.20 -14.28
C PHE A 55 -9.62 13.80 -15.25
N PRO A 56 -9.29 14.10 -16.51
CA PRO A 56 -10.30 14.55 -17.49
C PRO A 56 -11.39 13.52 -17.77
N ALA A 57 -11.05 12.22 -17.74
CA ALA A 57 -12.03 11.17 -18.03
C ALA A 57 -12.89 10.79 -16.80
N ASN A 58 -12.33 10.86 -15.59
CA ASN A 58 -12.96 10.30 -14.39
C ASN A 58 -13.27 11.34 -13.30
N GLY A 59 -12.82 12.57 -13.48
CA GLY A 59 -12.90 13.63 -12.46
C GLY A 59 -11.74 13.58 -11.45
N THR A 60 -11.74 14.55 -10.54
CA THR A 60 -10.66 14.78 -9.57
C THR A 60 -11.01 14.16 -8.21
N PRO A 61 -10.11 13.40 -7.57
CA PRO A 61 -10.35 12.87 -6.24
C PRO A 61 -10.10 13.95 -5.17
N MET A 62 -10.79 13.88 -4.03
CA MET A 62 -10.50 14.74 -2.87
C MET A 62 -9.10 14.44 -2.29
N SER A 63 -8.67 13.19 -2.37
CA SER A 63 -7.36 12.77 -1.86
C SER A 63 -6.76 11.62 -2.65
N LYS A 64 -5.42 11.55 -2.64
CA LYS A 64 -4.69 10.38 -3.12
C LYS A 64 -3.75 9.82 -2.07
N VAL A 65 -3.53 8.52 -2.11
CA VAL A 65 -2.62 7.78 -1.23
C VAL A 65 -1.61 7.05 -2.09
N THR A 66 -0.33 7.24 -1.81
CA THR A 66 0.77 6.52 -2.47
C THR A 66 1.67 5.89 -1.41
N ASP A 67 2.58 5.04 -1.83
CA ASP A 67 3.70 4.65 -1.00
C ASP A 67 4.65 5.85 -0.77
N ASN A 68 5.74 5.60 -0.02
CA ASN A 68 6.72 6.63 0.29
C ASN A 68 7.89 6.68 -0.72
N ALA A 69 7.73 6.11 -1.92
CA ALA A 69 8.76 6.14 -2.95
C ALA A 69 9.10 7.57 -3.40
N ILE A 70 10.35 7.80 -3.77
CA ILE A 70 10.85 9.10 -4.23
C ILE A 70 10.03 9.61 -5.42
N THR A 71 9.62 8.72 -6.32
CA THR A 71 8.78 9.01 -7.49
C THR A 71 7.50 9.76 -7.11
N PHE A 72 6.86 9.43 -5.99
CA PHE A 72 5.62 10.08 -5.55
C PHE A 72 5.83 11.29 -4.62
N ARG A 73 7.07 11.54 -4.16
CA ARG A 73 7.38 12.62 -3.22
C ARG A 73 8.00 13.86 -3.89
N CYS A 74 8.28 13.80 -5.17
CA CYS A 74 8.93 14.88 -5.91
C CYS A 74 8.02 16.10 -6.10
N MET A 75 8.61 17.21 -6.52
CA MET A 75 7.92 18.49 -6.73
C MET A 75 6.83 18.40 -7.78
N GLN A 76 7.08 17.71 -8.90
CA GLN A 76 6.12 17.52 -9.98
C GLN A 76 4.78 16.94 -9.48
N ILE A 77 4.82 15.99 -8.57
CA ILE A 77 3.63 15.38 -7.97
C ILE A 77 2.93 16.35 -7.01
N LYS A 78 3.68 17.18 -6.28
CA LYS A 78 3.11 18.21 -5.41
C LYS A 78 2.40 19.29 -6.23
N ASP A 79 3.02 19.72 -7.33
CA ASP A 79 2.45 20.72 -8.25
C ASP A 79 1.18 20.21 -8.93
N LEU A 80 1.17 18.94 -9.34
CA LEU A 80 -0.06 18.31 -9.84
C LEU A 80 -1.16 18.34 -8.77
N CYS A 81 -0.85 17.95 -7.55
CA CYS A 81 -1.84 17.96 -6.46
C CYS A 81 -2.36 19.36 -6.15
N PHE A 82 -1.47 20.35 -6.16
CA PHE A 82 -1.85 21.74 -5.95
C PHE A 82 -2.79 22.26 -7.05
N ARG A 83 -2.44 22.04 -8.33
CA ARG A 83 -3.27 22.45 -9.47
C ARG A 83 -4.68 21.85 -9.47
N TRP A 84 -4.79 20.59 -9.03
CA TRP A 84 -6.06 19.86 -9.01
C TRP A 84 -6.75 19.87 -7.64
N GLY A 85 -6.24 20.59 -6.63
CA GLY A 85 -6.83 20.65 -5.29
C GLY A 85 -6.83 19.33 -4.53
N ILE A 86 -5.86 18.43 -4.78
CA ILE A 86 -5.82 17.06 -4.24
C ILE A 86 -4.96 17.01 -2.98
N ASN A 87 -5.50 16.46 -1.90
CA ASN A 87 -4.73 16.14 -0.70
C ASN A 87 -3.88 14.89 -0.90
N HIS A 88 -2.55 15.02 -0.82
CA HIS A 88 -1.65 13.89 -0.98
C HIS A 88 -1.23 13.30 0.37
N TYR A 89 -1.53 12.03 0.57
CA TYR A 89 -1.12 11.25 1.75
C TYR A 89 -0.14 10.16 1.33
N THR A 90 0.93 9.97 2.10
CA THR A 90 1.85 8.85 1.94
C THR A 90 1.63 7.81 3.03
N THR A 91 1.72 6.53 2.67
CA THR A 91 1.69 5.45 3.66
C THR A 91 2.95 5.51 4.54
N THR A 92 2.83 5.01 5.76
CA THR A 92 4.00 4.91 6.64
C THR A 92 4.99 3.91 6.06
N PRO A 93 6.29 4.24 6.02
CA PRO A 93 7.30 3.33 5.51
C PRO A 93 7.19 1.95 6.15
N TYR A 94 7.29 0.91 5.33
CA TYR A 94 7.25 -0.50 5.76
C TYR A 94 5.95 -0.96 6.46
N TYR A 95 4.83 -0.26 6.20
CA TYR A 95 3.50 -0.67 6.64
C TYR A 95 2.58 -0.87 5.42
N PRO A 96 2.77 -1.96 4.66
CA PRO A 96 2.08 -2.21 3.39
C PRO A 96 0.57 -2.46 3.55
N GLN A 97 0.11 -2.83 4.73
CA GLN A 97 -1.31 -3.12 4.99
C GLN A 97 -2.24 -1.92 4.78
N ALA A 98 -1.70 -0.70 4.72
CA ALA A 98 -2.46 0.52 4.45
C ALA A 98 -2.75 0.75 2.96
N SER A 99 -2.07 0.05 2.05
CA SER A 99 -2.22 0.26 0.60
C SER A 99 -3.21 -0.71 -0.02
N LEU A 100 -4.31 -0.17 -0.53
CA LEU A 100 -5.27 -0.93 -1.33
C LEU A 100 -4.64 -1.37 -2.67
N ALA A 101 -3.83 -0.49 -3.28
CA ALA A 101 -3.15 -0.77 -4.54
C ALA A 101 -2.17 -1.96 -4.43
N GLU A 102 -1.47 -2.12 -3.30
CA GLU A 102 -0.59 -3.27 -3.09
C GLU A 102 -1.36 -4.61 -3.10
N ARG A 103 -2.57 -4.61 -2.55
CA ARG A 103 -3.43 -5.81 -2.60
C ARG A 103 -3.87 -6.12 -4.02
N VAL A 104 -4.26 -5.09 -4.78
CA VAL A 104 -4.60 -5.24 -6.21
C VAL A 104 -3.38 -5.71 -6.99
N ASN A 105 -2.18 -5.18 -6.74
CA ASN A 105 -0.94 -5.61 -7.37
C ASN A 105 -0.67 -7.11 -7.18
N ARG A 106 -0.98 -7.65 -5.99
CA ARG A 106 -0.83 -9.10 -5.74
C ARG A 106 -1.75 -9.91 -6.64
N ASN A 107 -3.03 -9.56 -6.68
CA ASN A 107 -4.01 -10.26 -7.50
C ASN A 107 -3.70 -10.12 -9.00
N LEU A 108 -3.29 -8.91 -9.43
CA LEU A 108 -2.87 -8.67 -10.81
C LEU A 108 -1.66 -9.51 -11.20
N LYS A 109 -0.66 -9.62 -10.30
CA LYS A 109 0.51 -10.46 -10.53
C LYS A 109 0.13 -11.93 -10.72
N ASP A 110 -0.82 -12.43 -9.95
CA ASP A 110 -1.27 -13.82 -10.07
C ASP A 110 -2.09 -14.03 -11.35
N ALA A 111 -2.93 -13.06 -11.72
CA ALA A 111 -3.63 -13.09 -13.01
C ALA A 111 -2.65 -13.09 -14.19
N LEU A 112 -1.65 -12.20 -14.21
CA LEU A 112 -0.65 -12.15 -15.27
C LEU A 112 0.15 -13.45 -15.42
N LYS A 113 0.44 -14.18 -14.35
CA LYS A 113 1.08 -15.49 -14.42
C LYS A 113 0.20 -16.54 -15.14
N ILE A 114 -1.12 -16.46 -14.94
CA ILE A 114 -2.07 -17.37 -15.57
C ILE A 114 -2.20 -17.05 -17.06
N PHE A 115 -2.28 -15.75 -17.41
CA PHE A 115 -2.44 -15.32 -18.81
C PHE A 115 -1.15 -15.47 -19.63
N HIS A 116 0.03 -15.34 -19.00
CA HIS A 116 1.32 -15.36 -19.67
C HIS A 116 2.29 -16.41 -19.08
N PRO A 117 1.93 -17.71 -19.10
CA PRO A 117 2.76 -18.73 -18.47
C PRO A 117 4.07 -19.00 -19.23
N ALA A 118 4.04 -18.91 -20.55
CA ALA A 118 5.18 -19.27 -21.41
C ALA A 118 5.98 -18.07 -21.89
N SER A 119 5.35 -16.93 -22.15
CA SER A 119 6.00 -15.72 -22.66
C SER A 119 5.43 -14.47 -22.00
N GLN A 120 6.30 -13.69 -21.40
CA GLN A 120 5.91 -12.49 -20.65
C GLN A 120 6.18 -11.17 -21.43
N VAL A 121 6.51 -11.24 -22.73
CA VAL A 121 6.84 -10.03 -23.51
C VAL A 121 5.61 -9.30 -24.08
N SER A 122 4.41 -9.81 -23.80
CA SER A 122 3.13 -9.25 -24.26
C SER A 122 2.13 -8.99 -23.12
N TRP A 123 2.59 -8.97 -21.86
CA TRP A 123 1.70 -8.79 -20.71
C TRP A 123 0.88 -7.50 -20.77
N ASP A 124 1.33 -6.50 -21.51
CA ASP A 124 0.66 -5.20 -21.66
C ASP A 124 -0.54 -5.24 -22.61
N GLU A 125 -0.70 -6.30 -23.41
CA GLU A 125 -1.80 -6.45 -24.36
C GLU A 125 -3.12 -6.78 -23.66
N ASP A 126 -3.07 -7.58 -22.58
CA ASP A 126 -4.26 -8.04 -21.86
C ASP A 126 -4.67 -7.18 -20.67
N LEU A 127 -3.96 -6.09 -20.40
CA LEU A 127 -4.26 -5.22 -19.25
C LEU A 127 -5.67 -4.63 -19.29
N SER A 128 -6.19 -4.32 -20.47
CA SER A 128 -7.55 -3.81 -20.63
C SER A 128 -8.60 -4.87 -20.28
N LEU A 129 -8.38 -6.13 -20.68
CA LEU A 129 -9.25 -7.25 -20.33
C LEU A 129 -9.17 -7.57 -18.84
N LEU A 130 -7.97 -7.53 -18.27
CA LEU A 130 -7.79 -7.70 -16.82
C LEU A 130 -8.47 -6.57 -16.03
N SER A 131 -8.36 -5.32 -16.49
CA SER A 131 -9.07 -4.21 -15.87
C SER A 131 -10.59 -4.43 -15.93
N LEU A 132 -11.13 -4.85 -17.06
CA LEU A 132 -12.54 -5.21 -17.20
C LEU A 132 -12.93 -6.33 -16.24
N ALA A 133 -12.17 -7.42 -16.17
CA ALA A 133 -12.45 -8.54 -15.28
C ALA A 133 -12.45 -8.14 -13.80
N PHE A 134 -11.49 -7.30 -13.37
CA PHE A 134 -11.46 -6.79 -11.99
C PHE A 134 -12.63 -5.87 -11.68
N ASN A 135 -13.09 -5.07 -12.65
CA ASN A 135 -14.15 -4.09 -12.44
C ASN A 135 -15.56 -4.68 -12.53
N THR A 136 -15.74 -5.82 -13.23
CA THR A 136 -17.02 -6.53 -13.35
C THR A 136 -17.21 -7.65 -12.31
N ALA A 137 -16.16 -8.02 -11.58
CA ALA A 137 -16.26 -8.99 -10.51
C ALA A 137 -16.84 -8.37 -9.23
N ALA A 138 -17.81 -9.04 -8.60
CA ALA A 138 -18.38 -8.59 -7.34
C ALA A 138 -17.32 -8.54 -6.24
N HIS A 139 -17.17 -7.39 -5.60
CA HIS A 139 -16.17 -7.19 -4.54
C HIS A 139 -16.77 -7.49 -3.16
N GLU A 140 -16.07 -8.30 -2.36
CA GLU A 140 -16.54 -8.78 -1.06
C GLU A 140 -16.95 -7.66 -0.09
N SER A 141 -16.27 -6.51 -0.12
CA SER A 141 -16.49 -5.45 0.86
C SER A 141 -17.79 -4.69 0.71
N HIS A 142 -18.29 -4.50 -0.52
CA HIS A 142 -19.54 -3.75 -0.77
C HIS A 142 -20.61 -4.58 -1.46
N LYS A 143 -20.31 -5.85 -1.79
CA LYS A 143 -21.28 -6.83 -2.36
C LYS A 143 -21.83 -6.45 -3.73
N GLY A 144 -21.14 -5.60 -4.47
CA GLY A 144 -21.48 -5.21 -5.84
C GLY A 144 -20.24 -5.16 -6.71
N THR A 145 -20.40 -4.80 -7.95
CA THR A 145 -19.30 -4.68 -8.90
C THR A 145 -18.71 -3.27 -8.91
N PRO A 146 -17.38 -3.11 -9.03
CA PRO A 146 -16.74 -1.80 -9.06
C PRO A 146 -17.27 -0.86 -10.14
N ASP A 147 -17.55 -1.38 -11.34
CA ASP A 147 -18.08 -0.63 -12.46
C ASP A 147 -19.45 -0.02 -12.16
N LYS A 148 -20.35 -0.77 -11.54
CA LYS A 148 -21.68 -0.29 -11.14
C LYS A 148 -21.57 0.90 -10.18
N PHE A 149 -20.64 0.85 -9.21
CA PHE A 149 -20.42 1.94 -8.28
C PHE A 149 -19.66 3.12 -8.86
N PHE A 150 -18.81 2.89 -9.85
CA PHE A 150 -18.00 3.96 -10.43
C PHE A 150 -18.68 4.63 -11.62
N LEU A 151 -19.26 3.83 -12.52
CA LEU A 151 -19.88 4.31 -13.77
C LEU A 151 -21.39 4.50 -13.68
N GLY A 152 -22.04 4.04 -12.58
CA GLY A 152 -23.49 4.02 -12.45
C GLY A 152 -24.19 2.93 -13.29
N ARG A 153 -23.42 2.06 -13.96
CA ARG A 153 -23.91 0.97 -14.80
C ARG A 153 -22.96 -0.21 -14.77
N GLU A 154 -23.49 -1.38 -15.01
CA GLU A 154 -22.68 -2.58 -15.20
C GLU A 154 -22.09 -2.63 -16.61
N LEU A 155 -20.79 -2.97 -16.70
CA LEU A 155 -20.14 -3.20 -17.98
C LEU A 155 -20.51 -4.60 -18.49
N LYS A 156 -21.00 -4.65 -19.73
CA LYS A 156 -21.33 -5.94 -20.37
C LYS A 156 -20.06 -6.62 -20.86
N CYS A 157 -19.81 -7.83 -20.39
CA CYS A 157 -18.75 -8.68 -20.93
C CYS A 157 -19.20 -9.33 -22.25
N PRO A 158 -18.27 -9.64 -23.18
CA PRO A 158 -18.61 -10.25 -24.46
C PRO A 158 -19.47 -11.53 -24.35
N LEU A 159 -19.30 -12.31 -23.27
CA LEU A 159 -20.09 -13.51 -23.01
C LEU A 159 -21.54 -13.17 -22.61
N ALA A 160 -21.77 -12.09 -21.87
CA ALA A 160 -23.11 -11.59 -21.53
C ALA A 160 -23.85 -11.08 -22.75
N LEU A 161 -23.16 -10.40 -23.68
CA LEU A 161 -23.72 -9.97 -24.95
C LEU A 161 -24.20 -11.14 -25.84
N ARG A 162 -23.64 -12.35 -25.68
CA ARG A 162 -24.09 -13.53 -26.41
C ARG A 162 -25.35 -14.17 -25.82
N ARG A 163 -25.65 -13.93 -24.53
CA ARG A 163 -26.79 -14.51 -23.82
C ARG A 163 -28.01 -13.58 -23.82
N ASP A 164 -27.81 -12.27 -23.81
CA ASP A 164 -28.88 -11.27 -23.78
C ASP A 164 -29.22 -10.76 -25.17
N LEU A 165 -29.51 -11.65 -26.11
CA LEU A 165 -30.20 -11.29 -27.35
C LEU A 165 -31.71 -11.12 -27.17
N THR A 166 -32.20 -11.05 -25.94
CA THR A 166 -33.58 -10.66 -25.64
C THR A 166 -33.74 -9.13 -25.78
N PRO A 167 -34.66 -8.64 -26.60
CA PRO A 167 -34.81 -7.20 -26.94
C PRO A 167 -35.34 -6.31 -25.80
N GLU A 168 -35.43 -6.77 -24.58
CA GLU A 168 -36.21 -6.12 -23.51
C GLU A 168 -35.44 -5.31 -22.47
N SER A 169 -34.20 -5.01 -22.62
CA SER A 169 -33.65 -3.93 -21.79
C SER A 169 -33.54 -2.66 -22.63
N ASN A 170 -34.62 -1.90 -22.71
CA ASN A 170 -34.55 -0.50 -23.03
C ASN A 170 -33.45 0.11 -22.15
N GLY A 171 -32.39 0.64 -22.79
CA GLY A 171 -31.23 1.22 -22.14
C GLY A 171 -31.50 2.51 -21.33
N ALA A 172 -32.58 2.52 -20.57
CA ALA A 172 -32.76 3.45 -19.50
C ALA A 172 -31.63 3.17 -18.49
N MET A 173 -30.69 4.10 -18.33
CA MET A 173 -29.80 4.16 -17.19
C MET A 173 -30.69 4.01 -15.94
N GLU A 174 -30.72 2.80 -15.40
CA GLU A 174 -31.41 2.54 -14.16
C GLU A 174 -30.71 3.41 -13.10
N GLN A 175 -31.34 4.56 -12.79
CA GLN A 175 -30.82 5.42 -11.73
C GLN A 175 -30.78 4.56 -10.47
N MET A 176 -29.58 4.28 -10.01
CA MET A 176 -29.42 3.47 -8.82
C MET A 176 -30.13 4.14 -7.65
N PRO A 177 -31.07 3.44 -7.01
CA PRO A 177 -31.81 4.03 -5.90
C PRO A 177 -30.83 4.47 -4.80
N PRO A 178 -31.07 5.59 -4.11
CA PRO A 178 -30.20 6.09 -3.02
C PRO A 178 -29.87 5.01 -1.98
N LYS A 179 -30.80 4.13 -1.66
CA LYS A 179 -30.61 2.98 -0.76
C LYS A 179 -29.50 2.01 -1.18
N PHE A 180 -29.21 1.92 -2.48
CA PHE A 180 -28.14 1.05 -2.97
C PHE A 180 -26.75 1.54 -2.49
N TRP A 181 -26.51 2.84 -2.56
CA TRP A 181 -25.29 3.46 -2.07
C TRP A 181 -25.14 3.36 -0.56
N GLU A 182 -26.23 3.60 0.17
CA GLU A 182 -26.24 3.48 1.64
C GLU A 182 -25.93 2.05 2.07
N THR A 183 -26.55 1.05 1.43
CA THR A 183 -26.31 -0.36 1.72
C THR A 183 -24.87 -0.75 1.41
N ALA A 184 -24.31 -0.31 0.27
CA ALA A 184 -22.93 -0.59 -0.10
C ALA A 184 -21.94 0.06 0.86
N TYR A 185 -22.21 1.30 1.27
CA TYR A 185 -21.40 1.99 2.26
C TYR A 185 -21.45 1.30 3.64
N ALA A 186 -22.63 0.90 4.10
CA ALA A 186 -22.80 0.13 5.33
C ALA A 186 -22.03 -1.20 5.28
N ASN A 187 -22.09 -1.92 4.16
CA ASN A 187 -21.33 -3.14 3.92
C ASN A 187 -19.81 -2.89 3.98
N LEU A 188 -19.34 -1.81 3.36
CA LEU A 188 -17.92 -1.43 3.39
C LEU A 188 -17.46 -1.16 4.83
N ILE A 189 -18.22 -0.36 5.59
CA ILE A 189 -17.90 -0.07 7.00
C ILE A 189 -17.90 -1.36 7.84
N SER A 190 -18.88 -2.24 7.65
CA SER A 190 -18.94 -3.53 8.32
C SER A 190 -17.72 -4.41 7.97
N ALA A 191 -17.33 -4.47 6.70
CA ALA A 191 -16.12 -5.19 6.26
C ALA A 191 -14.85 -4.61 6.89
N GLN A 192 -14.72 -3.27 6.92
CA GLN A 192 -13.59 -2.60 7.57
C GLN A 192 -13.53 -2.91 9.08
N ARG A 193 -14.68 -2.89 9.78
CA ARG A 193 -14.75 -3.24 11.20
C ARG A 193 -14.33 -4.69 11.45
N ARG A 194 -14.78 -5.64 10.62
CA ARG A 194 -14.34 -7.06 10.73
C ARG A 194 -12.84 -7.22 10.54
N VAL A 195 -12.26 -6.53 9.56
CA VAL A 195 -10.81 -6.57 9.34
C VAL A 195 -10.07 -5.94 10.51
N ALA A 196 -10.51 -4.78 10.99
CA ALA A 196 -9.92 -4.11 12.15
C ALA A 196 -10.02 -4.98 13.42
N HIS A 197 -11.16 -5.59 13.69
CA HIS A 197 -11.35 -6.50 14.82
C HIS A 197 -10.38 -7.70 14.74
N ARG A 198 -10.33 -8.39 13.59
CA ARG A 198 -9.42 -9.54 13.37
C ARG A 198 -7.95 -9.13 13.51
N TYR A 199 -7.60 -7.93 13.09
CA TYR A 199 -6.25 -7.39 13.21
C TYR A 199 -5.91 -7.07 14.66
N ASN A 200 -6.83 -6.46 15.40
CA ASN A 200 -6.61 -6.00 16.77
C ASN A 200 -6.74 -7.13 17.80
N SER A 201 -7.57 -8.15 17.56
CA SER A 201 -7.80 -9.28 18.49
C SER A 201 -6.53 -10.08 18.83
N LYS A 202 -5.52 -10.03 17.96
CA LYS A 202 -4.21 -10.70 18.18
C LYS A 202 -3.12 -9.76 18.67
N ARG A 203 -3.46 -8.55 19.11
CA ARG A 203 -2.51 -7.51 19.50
C ARG A 203 -2.93 -6.87 20.80
N GLU A 204 -1.99 -6.76 21.72
CA GLU A 204 -2.16 -5.93 22.89
C GLU A 204 -2.08 -4.45 22.50
N PRO A 205 -2.96 -3.59 23.03
CA PRO A 205 -2.89 -2.16 22.81
C PRO A 205 -1.66 -1.59 23.53
N HIS A 206 -0.56 -1.43 22.81
CA HIS A 206 0.63 -0.79 23.37
C HIS A 206 0.47 0.73 23.25
N GLN A 207 0.26 1.39 24.36
CA GLN A 207 0.37 2.84 24.45
C GLN A 207 1.83 3.20 24.69
N TYR A 208 2.49 3.70 23.65
CA TYR A 208 3.83 4.26 23.75
C TYR A 208 3.75 5.73 24.16
N LYS A 209 4.69 6.13 25.04
CA LYS A 209 4.86 7.54 25.46
C LYS A 209 6.18 8.08 24.94
N VAL A 210 6.29 9.41 24.84
CA VAL A 210 7.58 10.05 24.57
C VAL A 210 8.53 9.71 25.71
N GLY A 211 9.75 9.32 25.39
CA GLY A 211 10.74 8.82 26.34
C GLY A 211 10.78 7.30 26.50
N ASP A 212 9.77 6.56 26.05
CA ASP A 212 9.79 5.10 26.12
C ASP A 212 10.91 4.52 25.27
N THR A 213 11.54 3.45 25.76
CA THR A 213 12.56 2.71 25.01
C THR A 213 11.93 1.58 24.22
N ALA A 214 12.22 1.54 22.94
CA ALA A 214 11.68 0.55 22.01
C ALA A 214 12.75 0.03 21.04
N LEU A 215 12.59 -1.23 20.63
CA LEU A 215 13.32 -1.84 19.52
C LEU A 215 12.44 -1.73 18.27
N TYR A 216 13.02 -1.41 17.12
CA TYR A 216 12.28 -1.44 15.86
C TYR A 216 12.75 -2.59 14.96
N ARG A 217 11.85 -3.10 14.15
CA ARG A 217 12.14 -4.20 13.23
C ARG A 217 13.03 -3.71 12.09
N LEU A 218 14.15 -4.39 11.89
CA LEU A 218 15.10 -4.13 10.80
C LEU A 218 14.58 -4.75 9.50
N ASN A 219 14.74 -4.03 8.40
CA ASN A 219 14.48 -4.56 7.06
C ASN A 219 15.78 -5.09 6.50
N LEU A 220 15.96 -6.38 6.65
CA LEU A 220 17.18 -7.07 6.28
C LEU A 220 17.08 -7.56 4.84
N VAL A 221 18.09 -7.26 4.05
CA VAL A 221 18.25 -7.75 2.68
C VAL A 221 19.52 -8.59 2.62
N SER A 222 19.43 -9.77 2.01
CA SER A 222 20.63 -10.59 1.77
C SER A 222 21.48 -9.94 0.69
N SER A 223 22.80 -9.87 0.91
CA SER A 223 23.77 -9.34 -0.04
C SER A 223 24.83 -10.40 -0.38
N LYS A 224 24.85 -10.84 -1.63
CA LYS A 224 25.89 -11.76 -2.11
C LYS A 224 27.27 -11.10 -2.10
N ALA A 225 27.35 -9.80 -2.43
CA ALA A 225 28.60 -9.05 -2.43
C ALA A 225 29.24 -8.95 -1.05
N GLN A 226 28.42 -8.79 0.00
CA GLN A 226 28.86 -8.71 1.38
C GLN A 226 28.86 -10.07 2.10
N LYS A 227 28.54 -11.17 1.42
CA LYS A 227 28.41 -12.53 1.98
C LYS A 227 27.49 -12.61 3.19
N VAL A 228 26.43 -11.78 3.21
CA VAL A 228 25.49 -11.67 4.35
C VAL A 228 24.14 -12.24 3.97
N SER A 229 23.62 -13.14 4.82
CA SER A 229 22.27 -13.68 4.71
C SER A 229 21.32 -12.99 5.69
N ALA A 230 20.23 -12.43 5.19
CA ALA A 230 19.20 -11.78 6.02
C ALA A 230 18.59 -12.73 7.08
N LYS A 231 18.64 -14.04 6.84
CA LYS A 231 18.13 -15.06 7.79
C LYS A 231 18.97 -15.18 9.07
N LEU A 232 20.26 -14.81 8.99
CA LEU A 232 21.20 -14.91 10.10
C LEU A 232 21.40 -13.57 10.84
N LEU A 233 20.81 -12.49 10.35
CA LEU A 233 20.91 -11.17 10.97
C LEU A 233 19.86 -10.98 12.07
N LEU A 234 20.17 -10.15 13.04
CA LEU A 234 19.26 -9.76 14.11
C LEU A 234 18.06 -9.02 13.51
N LYS A 235 16.85 -9.45 13.81
CA LYS A 235 15.61 -8.87 13.28
C LYS A 235 15.22 -7.54 13.93
N TRP A 236 15.82 -7.21 15.07
CA TRP A 236 15.49 -6.04 15.88
C TRP A 236 16.71 -5.12 16.02
N SER A 237 16.46 -3.83 16.07
CA SER A 237 17.49 -2.81 16.28
C SER A 237 18.05 -2.84 17.70
N ARG A 238 19.10 -2.05 17.94
CA ARG A 238 19.48 -1.62 19.28
C ARG A 238 18.33 -0.81 19.91
N PRO A 239 18.27 -0.67 21.24
CA PRO A 239 17.30 0.17 21.91
C PRO A 239 17.34 1.61 21.37
N THR A 240 16.16 2.15 21.10
CA THR A 240 15.95 3.55 20.66
C THR A 240 14.90 4.18 21.56
N THR A 241 14.91 5.51 21.68
CA THR A 241 13.95 6.26 22.49
C THR A 241 12.90 6.89 21.57
N ILE A 242 11.66 6.93 22.02
CA ILE A 242 10.59 7.62 21.31
C ILE A 242 10.74 9.12 21.54
N ALA A 243 11.16 9.83 20.49
CA ALA A 243 11.37 11.28 20.57
C ALA A 243 10.07 12.07 20.41
N LYS A 244 9.16 11.61 19.53
CA LYS A 244 7.89 12.30 19.24
C LYS A 244 6.83 11.33 18.72
N ILE A 245 5.59 11.54 19.14
CA ILE A 245 4.41 10.90 18.56
C ILE A 245 3.86 11.82 17.47
N VAL A 246 3.96 11.41 16.21
CA VAL A 246 3.50 12.18 15.05
C VAL A 246 2.00 11.97 14.80
N ARG A 247 1.54 10.75 15.00
CA ARG A 247 0.12 10.30 14.92
C ARG A 247 -0.07 9.17 15.93
N PRO A 248 -1.30 8.81 16.30
CA PRO A 248 -1.55 7.74 17.29
C PRO A 248 -0.78 6.44 17.05
N ASN A 249 -0.49 6.11 15.77
CA ASN A 249 0.21 4.88 15.40
C ASN A 249 1.58 5.12 14.77
N VAL A 250 2.12 6.34 14.79
CA VAL A 250 3.38 6.69 14.12
C VAL A 250 4.25 7.53 15.04
N VAL A 251 5.46 7.04 15.28
CA VAL A 251 6.44 7.67 16.17
C VAL A 251 7.75 7.98 15.44
N LEU A 252 8.48 8.97 15.97
CA LEU A 252 9.87 9.23 15.62
C LEU A 252 10.76 8.60 16.68
N LEU A 253 11.72 7.80 16.24
CA LEU A 253 12.70 7.14 17.07
C LEU A 253 14.02 7.90 17.02
N ALA A 254 14.65 8.11 18.17
CA ALA A 254 15.95 8.73 18.27
C ALA A 254 16.97 7.79 18.94
N ASN A 255 18.22 8.03 18.68
CA ASN A 255 19.31 7.39 19.41
C ASN A 255 19.28 7.87 20.88
N PRO A 256 19.27 6.97 21.87
CA PRO A 256 19.14 7.34 23.26
C PRO A 256 20.33 8.18 23.80
N VAL A 257 21.50 8.08 23.15
CA VAL A 257 22.72 8.79 23.57
C VAL A 257 22.84 10.15 22.86
N THR A 258 22.64 10.17 21.53
CA THR A 258 22.89 11.38 20.74
C THR A 258 21.67 12.23 20.51
N GLY A 259 20.47 11.74 20.81
CA GLY A 259 19.19 12.41 20.52
C GLY A 259 18.84 12.54 19.03
N VAL A 260 19.72 12.08 18.13
CA VAL A 260 19.51 12.16 16.68
C VAL A 260 18.37 11.26 16.25
N ILE A 261 17.45 11.78 15.42
CA ILE A 261 16.33 11.01 14.89
C ILE A 261 16.87 9.96 13.91
N VAL A 262 16.65 8.68 14.27
CA VAL A 262 17.09 7.53 13.49
C VAL A 262 16.05 7.13 12.46
N ARG A 263 14.75 7.13 12.85
CA ARG A 263 13.70 6.60 12.00
C ARG A 263 12.30 7.05 12.39
N ARG A 264 11.43 7.14 11.38
CA ARG A 264 9.97 7.17 11.56
C ARG A 264 9.42 5.74 11.46
N ALA A 265 8.69 5.28 12.46
CA ALA A 265 8.19 3.91 12.51
C ALA A 265 6.69 3.87 12.88
N HIS A 266 5.99 2.86 12.38
CA HIS A 266 4.65 2.51 12.83
C HIS A 266 4.75 1.69 14.12
N VAL A 267 3.85 1.90 15.09
CA VAL A 267 3.89 1.21 16.40
C VAL A 267 3.89 -0.31 16.28
N SER A 268 3.27 -0.88 15.24
CA SER A 268 3.30 -2.33 14.98
C SER A 268 4.67 -2.90 14.63
N GLN A 269 5.63 -2.05 14.31
CA GLN A 269 7.02 -2.43 14.02
C GLN A 269 7.92 -2.29 15.24
N LEU A 270 7.36 -1.92 16.37
CA LEU A 270 8.09 -1.73 17.62
C LEU A 270 7.88 -2.91 18.55
N LYS A 271 8.88 -3.18 19.34
CA LYS A 271 8.84 -4.07 20.50
C LYS A 271 9.32 -3.28 21.71
N ARG A 272 8.57 -3.31 22.80
CA ARG A 272 8.99 -2.67 24.05
C ARG A 272 10.30 -3.31 24.52
N SER A 273 11.28 -2.50 24.83
CA SER A 273 12.46 -2.96 25.56
C SER A 273 12.09 -2.95 27.03
N GLU A 274 11.86 -4.11 27.60
CA GLU A 274 11.82 -4.25 29.06
C GLU A 274 13.23 -3.96 29.56
N THR A 275 13.46 -2.77 30.07
CA THR A 275 14.62 -2.51 30.91
C THR A 275 14.41 -3.35 32.16
N ARG A 276 14.98 -4.55 32.23
CA ARG A 276 15.19 -5.19 33.51
C ARG A 276 15.93 -4.15 34.36
N ARG A 277 15.24 -3.56 35.31
CA ARG A 277 15.91 -2.92 36.45
C ARG A 277 16.79 -4.01 37.06
N LEU A 278 18.06 -4.00 36.72
CA LEU A 278 19.06 -4.70 37.49
C LEU A 278 18.98 -4.04 38.88
N ASN A 279 18.28 -4.70 39.81
CA ASN A 279 18.47 -4.45 41.23
C ASN A 279 19.98 -4.62 41.46
N MET A 280 20.68 -3.51 41.62
CA MET A 280 22.00 -3.52 42.24
C MET A 280 21.83 -3.88 43.71
N GLY A 281 21.64 -5.18 43.97
CA GLY A 281 21.93 -5.81 45.23
C GLY A 281 23.38 -6.25 45.17
N ALA A 282 24.16 -5.75 46.09
CA ALA A 282 25.58 -6.03 46.23
C ALA A 282 25.92 -7.53 46.12
N HIS A 283 26.67 -7.88 45.07
CA HIS A 283 27.67 -8.97 45.12
C HIS A 283 28.75 -8.63 44.11
N THR A 284 29.93 -8.45 44.68
CA THR A 284 31.21 -8.22 44.05
C THR A 284 31.63 -9.36 43.14
N ASN A 285 32.32 -8.94 42.06
CA ASN A 285 33.23 -9.73 41.22
C ASN A 285 32.64 -10.71 40.19
N ASP A 286 33.03 -10.40 38.96
CA ASP A 286 33.18 -11.30 37.83
C ASP A 286 32.17 -11.12 36.68
N SER A 287 32.29 -10.01 35.95
CA SER A 287 31.68 -9.88 34.58
C SER A 287 32.29 -8.80 33.69
N ALA A 288 33.54 -8.40 33.97
CA ALA A 288 34.23 -7.42 33.08
C ALA A 288 34.64 -8.02 31.71
N ALA A 289 34.59 -9.33 31.52
CA ALA A 289 35.13 -10.03 30.34
C ALA A 289 34.10 -10.27 29.20
N ARG A 290 32.84 -9.84 29.32
CA ARG A 290 31.79 -10.04 28.26
C ARG A 290 31.34 -8.80 27.53
N PHE A 291 31.91 -7.64 27.81
CA PHE A 291 31.53 -6.38 27.18
C PHE A 291 32.46 -5.90 26.06
N GLU A 292 33.62 -6.49 25.87
CA GLU A 292 34.61 -6.06 24.85
C GLU A 292 34.45 -6.67 23.47
N LEU A 293 33.53 -7.59 23.25
CA LEU A 293 33.32 -8.24 21.94
C LEU A 293 32.41 -7.45 20.98
N TRP A 294 31.97 -6.24 21.34
CA TRP A 294 31.04 -5.46 20.53
C TRP A 294 31.58 -4.14 19.98
N SER A 295 32.86 -3.82 20.21
CA SER A 295 33.46 -2.54 19.75
C SER A 295 34.11 -2.58 18.38
N HIS A 296 34.11 -3.68 17.64
CA HIS A 296 34.83 -3.84 16.38
C HIS A 296 33.96 -4.02 15.13
N PHE A 297 32.70 -3.58 15.14
CA PHE A 297 31.91 -3.44 13.91
C PHE A 297 31.26 -2.05 13.87
N THR A 298 32.06 -1.05 13.49
CA THR A 298 31.65 0.20 12.89
C THR A 298 31.59 0.04 11.39
#